data_5866706af0026341af04375c59511ff4
#
_entry.id   5866706af0026341af04375c59511ff4
#
_cell.length_a   1.000
_cell.length_b   1.000
_cell.length_c   1.000
_cell.angle_alpha   90.00
_cell.angle_beta   90.00
_cell.angle_gamma   90.00
#
_symmetry.space_group_name_H-M   'P 1'
#
loop_
_entity.id
_entity.type
_entity.pdbx_description
1 polymer ?
#
loop_
_entity_poly.entity_id
_entity_poly.type
_entity_poly.pdbx_seq_one_letter_code
_entity_poly.pdbx_strand_id
1 'polypeptide(L)'
;MANKRPKQSPDFIKADSQAFSVFLQELLANIGWKQKKLAERAGLSTTMVSRIVNNRNSRNGEFNLEFDMIVRLSIGLEMGEKGLLLLLRAAYPTIFSALDNRETFLVFTSRLEEEKERAEKAKK
;
A
#
# COMPACT_ATOMS: atom_id res chain seq x y z
N MET A 1 -19.77 24.95 4.01
CA MET A 1 -19.33 24.65 3.92
C MET A 1 -18.67 24.28 4.20
N ALA A 2 -18.74 24.04 4.24
CA ALA A 2 -18.12 23.63 4.39
C ALA A 2 -17.51 23.15 4.44
N ASN A 3 -17.48 22.94 4.56
CA ASN A 3 -16.73 22.40 4.61
C ASN A 3 -16.08 21.88 4.19
N LYS A 4 -16.15 22.40 4.18
CA LYS A 4 -15.44 21.79 3.61
C LYS A 4 -14.24 21.48 4.05
N ARG A 5 -14.15 20.74 4.51
CA ARG A 5 -12.97 20.35 4.95
C ARG A 5 -12.09 19.98 3.89
N PRO A 6 -10.84 20.17 4.03
CA PRO A 6 -9.95 19.85 2.97
C PRO A 6 -9.93 18.37 2.75
N LYS A 7 -9.51 17.96 1.63
CA LYS A 7 -9.46 16.63 1.34
C LYS A 7 -8.55 16.04 2.23
N GLN A 8 -8.84 14.94 2.74
CA GLN A 8 -8.08 14.38 3.72
C GLN A 8 -6.77 13.96 3.20
N SER A 9 -6.69 13.36 2.05
CA SER A 9 -5.41 12.93 1.55
C SER A 9 -5.26 13.27 0.13
N PRO A 10 -4.07 13.66 -0.29
CA PRO A 10 -3.82 13.82 -1.72
C PRO A 10 -4.00 12.47 -2.42
N ASP A 11 -4.30 12.51 -3.70
CA ASP A 11 -4.51 11.29 -4.46
C ASP A 11 -3.31 10.37 -4.43
N PHE A 12 -2.11 10.90 -4.35
CA PHE A 12 -0.93 10.05 -4.40
C PHE A 12 -0.71 9.26 -3.11
N ILE A 13 -1.47 9.58 -2.06
CA ILE A 13 -1.41 8.82 -0.82
C ILE A 13 -2.45 7.73 -0.79
N LYS A 14 -3.42 7.81 -1.66
CA LYS A 14 -4.48 6.83 -1.69
C LYS A 14 -4.01 5.58 -2.41
N ALA A 15 -4.37 4.42 -1.88
CA ALA A 15 -3.99 3.16 -2.50
C ALA A 15 -4.70 3.00 -3.84
N ASP A 16 -3.97 2.47 -4.82
CA ASP A 16 -4.53 2.16 -6.13
C ASP A 16 -4.96 0.70 -6.10
N SER A 17 -6.21 0.47 -5.77
CA SER A 17 -6.70 -0.89 -5.60
C SER A 17 -6.71 -1.67 -6.91
N GLN A 18 -6.87 -0.97 -8.03
CA GLN A 18 -6.86 -1.65 -9.32
C GLN A 18 -5.47 -2.16 -9.65
N ALA A 19 -4.46 -1.30 -9.47
CA ALA A 19 -3.08 -1.71 -9.74
C ALA A 19 -2.67 -2.84 -8.81
N PHE A 20 -3.08 -2.76 -7.55
CA PHE A 20 -2.75 -3.79 -6.58
C PHE A 20 -3.42 -5.12 -6.95
N SER A 21 -4.67 -5.04 -7.38
CA SER A 21 -5.41 -6.22 -7.79
C SER A 21 -4.70 -6.98 -8.91
N VAL A 22 -4.28 -6.25 -9.93
CA VAL A 22 -3.59 -6.85 -11.06
C VAL A 22 -2.27 -7.48 -10.61
N PHE A 23 -1.53 -6.76 -9.79
CA PHE A 23 -0.26 -7.26 -9.29
C PHE A 23 -0.46 -8.54 -8.47
N LEU A 24 -1.46 -8.55 -7.61
CA LEU A 24 -1.69 -9.69 -6.75
C LEU A 24 -2.15 -10.90 -7.56
N GLN A 25 -2.96 -10.69 -8.58
CA GLN A 25 -3.36 -11.79 -9.45
C GLN A 25 -2.16 -12.43 -10.11
N GLU A 26 -1.25 -11.60 -10.63
CA GLU A 26 -0.06 -12.13 -11.26
C GLU A 26 0.83 -12.84 -10.27
N LEU A 27 0.96 -12.27 -9.08
CA LEU A 27 1.79 -12.87 -8.06
C LEU A 27 1.26 -14.25 -7.68
N LEU A 28 -0.04 -14.35 -7.44
CA LEU A 28 -0.61 -15.65 -7.06
C LEU A 28 -0.47 -16.67 -8.17
N ALA A 29 -0.62 -16.24 -9.41
CA ALA A 29 -0.45 -17.14 -10.53
C ALA A 29 0.99 -17.65 -10.59
N ASN A 30 1.95 -16.77 -10.36
CA ASN A 30 3.35 -17.14 -10.41
C ASN A 30 3.76 -18.10 -9.31
N ILE A 31 3.21 -17.93 -8.11
CA ILE A 31 3.58 -18.82 -7.02
C ILE A 31 2.64 -20.01 -6.90
N GLY A 32 1.61 -20.06 -7.73
CA GLY A 32 0.72 -21.23 -7.75
C GLY A 32 -0.21 -21.31 -6.57
N TRP A 33 -0.54 -20.19 -5.95
CA TRP A 33 -1.43 -20.18 -4.81
C TRP A 33 -2.85 -19.81 -5.23
N LYS A 34 -3.81 -20.45 -4.60
CA LYS A 34 -5.19 -20.05 -4.76
C LYS A 34 -5.55 -19.05 -3.69
N GLN A 35 -6.63 -18.33 -3.92
CA GLN A 35 -7.07 -17.30 -2.98
C GLN A 35 -7.31 -17.84 -1.59
N LYS A 36 -7.81 -19.07 -1.51
CA LYS A 36 -8.09 -19.69 -0.23
C LYS A 36 -6.82 -19.82 0.60
N LYS A 37 -5.73 -20.22 -0.04
CA LYS A 37 -4.47 -20.38 0.67
C LYS A 37 -3.96 -19.04 1.16
N LEU A 38 -4.07 -18.00 0.34
CA LEU A 38 -3.66 -16.68 0.76
C LEU A 38 -4.48 -16.20 1.94
N ALA A 39 -5.79 -16.44 1.90
CA ALA A 39 -6.66 -16.02 2.98
C ALA A 39 -6.24 -16.67 4.29
N GLU A 40 -5.99 -17.97 4.26
CA GLU A 40 -5.59 -18.68 5.46
C GLU A 40 -4.28 -18.15 6.02
N ARG A 41 -3.32 -17.92 5.14
CA ARG A 41 -2.01 -17.46 5.59
C ARG A 41 -2.02 -16.02 6.06
N ALA A 42 -2.87 -15.20 5.48
CA ALA A 42 -2.93 -13.79 5.84
C ALA A 42 -3.87 -13.50 7.00
N GLY A 43 -4.63 -14.49 7.44
CA GLY A 43 -5.59 -14.27 8.51
C GLY A 43 -6.77 -13.45 8.06
N LEU A 44 -7.15 -13.59 6.79
CA LEU A 44 -8.28 -12.88 6.23
C LEU A 44 -9.32 -13.89 5.77
N SER A 45 -10.55 -13.42 5.61
CA SER A 45 -11.58 -14.32 5.08
C SER A 45 -11.39 -14.49 3.58
N THR A 46 -11.89 -15.58 3.05
CA THR A 46 -11.82 -15.81 1.61
C THR A 46 -12.58 -14.72 0.87
N THR A 47 -13.69 -14.28 1.45
CA THR A 47 -14.46 -13.21 0.85
C THR A 47 -13.63 -11.92 0.73
N MET A 48 -12.89 -11.59 1.79
CA MET A 48 -12.05 -10.40 1.76
C MET A 48 -10.97 -10.53 0.70
N VAL A 49 -10.29 -11.67 0.65
CA VAL A 49 -9.24 -11.86 -0.34
C VAL A 49 -9.82 -11.79 -1.76
N SER A 50 -11.00 -12.38 -1.96
CA SER A 50 -11.63 -12.32 -3.26
C SER A 50 -11.92 -10.87 -3.67
N ARG A 51 -12.36 -10.05 -2.74
CA ARG A 51 -12.63 -8.65 -3.05
C ARG A 51 -11.37 -7.89 -3.40
N ILE A 52 -10.29 -8.17 -2.69
CA ILE A 52 -9.02 -7.52 -2.98
C ILE A 52 -8.51 -7.94 -4.35
N VAL A 53 -8.54 -9.23 -4.63
CA VAL A 53 -8.01 -9.76 -5.88
C VAL A 53 -8.81 -9.28 -7.07
N ASN A 54 -10.11 -9.11 -6.89
CA ASN A 54 -10.99 -8.69 -7.97
C ASN A 54 -11.31 -7.20 -7.94
N ASN A 55 -10.76 -6.48 -6.97
CA ASN A 55 -10.99 -5.04 -6.81
C ASN A 55 -12.46 -4.70 -6.78
N ARG A 56 -13.19 -5.37 -5.90
CA ARG A 56 -14.63 -5.13 -5.77
C ARG A 56 -15.05 -5.04 -4.35
N ASN A 57 -15.95 -4.12 -4.04
CA ASN A 57 -16.54 -4.15 -2.72
C ASN A 57 -17.93 -4.78 -2.85
N SER A 58 -18.61 -4.92 -1.74
CA SER A 58 -19.88 -5.62 -1.71
C SER A 58 -20.97 -4.88 -2.43
N ARG A 59 -20.76 -3.57 -2.72
CA ARG A 59 -21.80 -2.79 -3.35
C ARG A 59 -21.44 -2.42 -4.71
N ASN A 60 -20.78 -2.51 -5.39
CA ASN A 60 -20.56 -2.03 -6.68
C ASN A 60 -19.53 -1.04 -6.76
N GLY A 61 -18.41 -1.16 -6.64
CA GLY A 61 -17.39 -0.17 -6.71
C GLY A 61 -16.07 -0.81 -6.47
N GLU A 62 -15.02 -0.02 -6.44
CA GLU A 62 -13.71 -0.53 -6.19
C GLU A 62 -13.54 -0.86 -4.73
N PHE A 63 -12.70 -1.84 -4.47
CA PHE A 63 -12.39 -2.22 -3.11
C PHE A 63 -11.57 -1.12 -2.46
N ASN A 64 -11.86 -0.85 -1.19
CA ASN A 64 -11.12 0.15 -0.44
C ASN A 64 -9.93 -0.52 0.24
N LEU A 65 -8.79 -0.50 -0.43
CA LEU A 65 -7.60 -1.18 0.06
C LEU A 65 -6.95 -0.35 1.16
N GLU A 66 -6.74 -0.97 2.31
CA GLU A 66 -6.14 -0.29 3.44
C GLU A 66 -4.76 -0.84 3.74
N PHE A 67 -3.97 -0.01 4.39
CA PHE A 67 -2.58 -0.35 4.64
C PHE A 67 -2.41 -1.63 5.43
N ASP A 68 -3.20 -1.82 6.47
CA ASP A 68 -3.03 -3.03 7.29
C ASP A 68 -3.39 -4.29 6.52
N MET A 69 -4.26 -4.20 5.53
CA MET A 69 -4.54 -5.35 4.68
C MET A 69 -3.31 -5.72 3.88
N ILE A 70 -2.59 -4.72 3.39
CA ILE A 70 -1.37 -4.97 2.64
C ILE A 70 -0.34 -5.66 3.53
N VAL A 71 -0.23 -5.20 4.77
CA VAL A 71 0.70 -5.81 5.72
C VAL A 71 0.31 -7.27 5.99
N ARG A 72 -0.98 -7.53 6.19
CA ARG A 72 -1.42 -8.89 6.44
C ARG A 72 -1.14 -9.80 5.25
N LEU A 73 -1.35 -9.28 4.06
CA LEU A 73 -1.06 -10.07 2.87
C LEU A 73 0.43 -10.38 2.76
N SER A 74 1.28 -9.41 3.08
CA SER A 74 2.71 -9.65 3.00
C SER A 74 3.14 -10.69 4.02
N ILE A 75 2.56 -10.65 5.21
CA ILE A 75 2.86 -11.67 6.22
C ILE A 75 2.42 -13.04 5.73
N GLY A 76 1.22 -13.11 5.15
CA GLY A 76 0.71 -14.38 4.66
C GLY A 76 1.53 -14.95 3.52
N LEU A 77 2.10 -14.07 2.70
CA LEU A 77 2.94 -14.51 1.59
C LEU A 77 4.34 -14.87 2.04
N GLU A 78 4.70 -14.51 3.27
CA GLU A 78 6.00 -14.86 3.86
C GLU A 78 7.18 -14.40 3.02
N MET A 79 7.04 -13.20 2.48
CA MET A 79 8.06 -12.65 1.60
C MET A 79 9.02 -11.69 2.29
N GLY A 80 8.81 -11.43 3.56
CA GLY A 80 9.70 -10.56 4.31
C GLY A 80 9.56 -9.10 3.92
N GLU A 81 10.56 -8.32 4.28
CA GLU A 81 10.54 -6.89 4.01
C GLU A 81 10.47 -6.58 2.52
N LYS A 82 11.20 -7.34 1.74
CA LYS A 82 11.20 -7.10 0.30
C LYS A 82 9.83 -7.33 -0.30
N GLY A 83 9.14 -8.36 0.20
CA GLY A 83 7.80 -8.63 -0.27
C GLY A 83 6.84 -7.52 0.10
N LEU A 84 6.94 -7.04 1.34
CA LEU A 84 6.10 -5.94 1.77
C LEU A 84 6.34 -4.72 0.89
N LEU A 85 7.60 -4.44 0.59
CA LEU A 85 7.93 -3.30 -0.25
C LEU A 85 7.34 -3.45 -1.65
N LEU A 86 7.39 -4.66 -2.20
CA LEU A 86 6.80 -4.90 -3.51
C LEU A 86 5.30 -4.67 -3.50
N LEU A 87 4.63 -5.13 -2.45
CA LEU A 87 3.19 -4.92 -2.35
C LEU A 87 2.86 -3.45 -2.19
N LEU A 88 3.63 -2.73 -1.38
CA LEU A 88 3.40 -1.31 -1.21
C LEU A 88 3.64 -0.56 -2.51
N ARG A 89 4.65 -0.95 -3.25
CA ARG A 89 4.92 -0.31 -4.53
C ARG A 89 3.75 -0.51 -5.49
N ALA A 90 3.17 -1.68 -5.47
CA ALA A 90 2.02 -1.96 -6.32
C ALA A 90 0.79 -1.18 -5.88
N ALA A 91 0.62 -1.01 -4.57
CA ALA A 91 -0.56 -0.33 -4.03
C ALA A 91 -0.45 1.18 -4.12
N TYR A 92 0.77 1.71 -4.11
CA TYR A 92 0.97 3.16 -4.12
C TYR A 92 1.95 3.58 -5.21
N PRO A 93 1.60 3.31 -6.46
CA PRO A 93 2.54 3.57 -7.55
C PRO A 93 2.92 5.04 -7.70
N THR A 94 1.99 5.93 -7.41
CA THR A 94 2.27 7.36 -7.56
C THR A 94 3.32 7.81 -6.56
N ILE A 95 3.21 7.34 -5.32
CA ILE A 95 4.19 7.71 -4.31
C ILE A 95 5.57 7.21 -4.69
N PHE A 96 5.66 5.96 -5.10
CA PHE A 96 6.98 5.41 -5.43
C PHE A 96 7.54 6.02 -6.70
N SER A 97 6.67 6.37 -7.63
CA SER A 97 7.12 7.08 -8.82
C SER A 97 7.74 8.42 -8.44
N ALA A 98 7.10 9.11 -7.51
CA ALA A 98 7.62 10.40 -7.04
C ALA A 98 8.97 10.23 -6.34
N LEU A 99 9.08 9.18 -5.52
CA LEU A 99 10.33 8.92 -4.81
C LEU A 99 11.46 8.52 -5.74
N ASP A 100 11.13 7.93 -6.86
CA ASP A 100 12.13 7.54 -7.85
C ASP A 100 12.67 8.73 -8.60
N ASN A 101 11.96 9.86 -8.54
CA ASN A 101 12.42 11.08 -9.17
C ASN A 101 13.56 11.66 -8.36
N ARG A 102 14.69 11.93 -9.01
CA ARG A 102 15.87 12.38 -8.29
C ARG A 102 15.64 13.67 -7.52
N GLU A 103 15.00 14.64 -8.13
CA GLU A 103 14.75 15.89 -7.45
C GLU A 103 13.88 15.71 -6.23
N THR A 104 12.84 14.92 -6.38
CA THR A 104 11.94 14.66 -5.27
C THR A 104 12.68 13.95 -4.15
N PHE A 105 13.53 13.01 -4.51
CA PHE A 105 14.31 12.28 -3.53
C PHE A 105 15.22 13.24 -2.74
N LEU A 106 15.88 14.15 -3.44
CA LEU A 106 16.78 15.09 -2.78
C LEU A 106 16.03 16.01 -1.84
N VAL A 107 14.86 16.49 -2.26
CA VAL A 107 14.07 17.34 -1.38
C VAL A 107 13.63 16.56 -0.14
N PHE A 108 13.22 15.33 -0.33
CA PHE A 108 12.77 14.50 0.76
C PHE A 108 13.89 14.27 1.79
N THR A 109 15.09 13.96 1.31
CA THR A 109 16.20 13.70 2.22
C THR A 109 16.62 14.97 2.96
N SER A 110 16.56 16.13 2.29
CA SER A 110 16.86 17.39 2.96
C SER A 110 15.89 17.64 4.10
N ARG A 111 14.61 17.38 3.86
CA ARG A 111 13.62 17.56 4.90
C ARG A 111 13.84 16.63 6.07
N LEU A 112 14.20 15.41 5.78
CA LEU A 112 14.48 14.45 6.85
C LEU A 112 15.62 14.91 7.73
N GLU A 113 16.65 15.46 7.11
CA GLU A 113 17.80 15.93 7.88
C GLU A 113 17.43 17.11 8.75
N GLU A 114 16.61 18.01 8.21
CA GLU A 114 16.15 19.14 9.00
C GLU A 114 15.35 18.67 10.20
N GLU A 115 14.49 17.68 10.01
CA GLU A 115 13.69 17.17 11.09
C GLU A 115 14.56 16.52 12.16
N LYS A 116 15.60 15.82 11.73
CA LYS A 116 16.49 15.19 12.68
C LYS A 116 17.23 16.22 13.52
N GLU A 117 17.71 17.26 12.88
CA GLU A 117 18.40 18.32 13.60
C GLU A 117 17.48 19.00 14.60
N ARG A 118 16.25 19.25 14.17
CA ARG A 118 15.29 19.88 15.05
C ARG A 118 15.00 19.01 16.25
N ALA A 119 14.86 17.71 16.04
CA ALA A 119 14.60 16.78 17.13
C ALA A 119 15.77 16.72 18.10
N GLU A 120 16.99 16.76 17.58
CA GLU A 120 18.16 16.72 18.43
C GLU A 120 18.27 17.96 19.28
N LYS A 121 18.00 19.12 18.68
CA LYS A 121 18.02 20.35 19.44
C LYS A 121 16.95 20.38 20.52
N ALA A 122 15.81 19.80 20.23
CA ALA A 122 14.73 19.77 21.21
C ALA A 122 15.06 18.93 22.40
N LYS A 123 15.97 17.97 22.25
CA LYS A 123 16.33 17.13 23.36
C LYS A 123 17.25 17.77 24.34
N LYS A 124 17.85 18.84 24.01
CA LYS A 124 18.77 19.52 24.91
C LYS A 124 18.10 20.55 25.81
#